data_9bb08b0f030cb772042e9ebf74272185
#
_entry.id   9bb08b0f030cb772042e9ebf74272185
#
_cell.length_a   1.000
_cell.length_b   1.000
_cell.length_c   1.000
_cell.angle_alpha   90.00
_cell.angle_beta   90.00
_cell.angle_gamma   90.00
#
_symmetry.space_group_name_H-M   'P 1'
#
loop_
_entity.id
_entity.type
_entity.pdbx_description
1 polymer ?
#
loop_
_entity_poly.entity_id
_entity_poly.type
_entity_poly.pdbx_seq_one_letter_code
_entity_poly.pdbx_strand_id
1 'polypeptide(L)'
;MGELENRSNCFGSNSLVVLSLLSVFLGPLLAAWWFVESEATKDMDRNNHGNLITPPVDVRFEKSLRALQAIDLEAGEWGILYFTSGGCAERCQNKIEVLKLIRTLLARDGPRLHLWVLAEQGQHTNNQNSIVNFEAASKLKEILTKRFPEASFADGAVIIDWRFQVMMFYPELDPDGVKKDVSRLLRGSRLR
;
A
#
# COMPACT_ATOMS: atom_id res chain seq x y z
N MET A 1 -78.71 -15.37 22.66
CA MET A 1 -78.30 -14.02 22.30
C MET A 1 -76.89 -13.90 22.77
N GLY A 2 -76.03 -14.16 21.97
CA GLY A 2 -75.03 -13.48 21.23
C GLY A 2 -73.72 -13.52 21.96
N GLU A 3 -73.00 -14.67 21.92
CA GLU A 3 -71.56 -14.71 22.13
C GLU A 3 -70.88 -14.02 20.95
N LEU A 4 -70.30 -12.86 21.18
CA LEU A 4 -69.34 -12.23 20.27
C LEU A 4 -67.96 -12.52 20.81
N GLU A 5 -67.40 -13.46 20.20
CA GLU A 5 -66.08 -14.05 20.13
C GLU A 5 -64.95 -13.01 20.19
N ASN A 6 -64.21 -13.10 21.27
CA ASN A 6 -62.94 -12.42 21.44
C ASN A 6 -61.83 -13.15 20.64
N ARG A 7 -61.72 -12.81 19.35
CA ARG A 7 -60.74 -13.38 18.42
C ARG A 7 -59.59 -12.43 18.09
N SER A 8 -59.07 -11.72 19.04
CA SER A 8 -58.10 -10.66 18.73
C SER A 8 -56.80 -10.63 19.54
N ASN A 9 -56.19 -11.76 19.89
CA ASN A 9 -54.88 -11.62 20.54
C ASN A 9 -53.86 -12.75 20.29
N CYS A 10 -54.09 -13.69 19.38
CA CYS A 10 -53.07 -14.70 19.06
C CYS A 10 -52.07 -14.29 17.99
N PHE A 11 -52.30 -13.20 17.26
CA PHE A 11 -51.38 -12.76 16.19
C PHE A 11 -50.25 -11.89 16.71
N GLY A 12 -50.38 -11.22 17.85
CA GLY A 12 -49.39 -10.29 18.37
C GLY A 12 -48.14 -10.95 19.01
N SER A 13 -48.34 -12.10 19.66
CA SER A 13 -47.27 -12.76 20.38
C SER A 13 -46.27 -13.46 19.44
N ASN A 14 -46.75 -14.15 18.43
CA ASN A 14 -45.88 -14.84 17.46
C ASN A 14 -45.13 -13.85 16.56
N SER A 15 -45.75 -12.71 16.19
CA SER A 15 -45.08 -11.65 15.46
C SER A 15 -43.92 -11.04 16.22
N LEU A 16 -44.06 -10.81 17.52
CA LEU A 16 -42.99 -10.28 18.35
C LEU A 16 -41.83 -11.25 18.47
N VAL A 17 -42.09 -12.55 18.57
CA VAL A 17 -41.04 -13.57 18.61
C VAL A 17 -40.30 -13.65 17.27
N VAL A 18 -41.01 -13.63 16.14
CA VAL A 18 -40.40 -13.60 14.81
C VAL A 18 -39.59 -12.34 14.61
N LEU A 19 -40.09 -11.18 15.04
CA LEU A 19 -39.37 -9.92 14.92
C LEU A 19 -38.12 -9.89 15.77
N SER A 20 -38.15 -10.44 16.97
CA SER A 20 -36.98 -10.54 17.85
C SER A 20 -35.92 -11.49 17.28
N LEU A 21 -36.33 -12.62 16.72
CA LEU A 21 -35.41 -13.53 16.04
C LEU A 21 -34.76 -12.85 14.81
N LEU A 22 -35.55 -12.19 13.98
CA LEU A 22 -35.04 -11.44 12.84
C LEU A 22 -34.06 -10.34 13.25
N SER A 23 -34.35 -9.60 14.34
CA SER A 23 -33.47 -8.54 14.81
C SER A 23 -32.11 -9.04 15.31
N VAL A 24 -32.06 -10.22 15.92
CA VAL A 24 -30.80 -10.86 16.37
C VAL A 24 -29.90 -11.24 15.18
N PHE A 25 -30.48 -11.66 14.06
CA PHE A 25 -29.72 -12.04 12.86
C PHE A 25 -29.42 -10.86 11.94
N LEU A 26 -30.42 -10.01 11.66
CA LEU A 26 -30.26 -8.88 10.76
C LEU A 26 -29.57 -7.67 11.41
N GLY A 27 -29.75 -7.49 12.73
CA GLY A 27 -29.16 -6.38 13.47
C GLY A 27 -27.65 -6.30 13.33
N PRO A 28 -26.89 -7.37 13.58
CA PRO A 28 -25.43 -7.37 13.40
C PRO A 28 -25.00 -7.13 11.95
N LEU A 29 -25.73 -7.66 10.97
CA LEU A 29 -25.43 -7.45 9.55
C LEU A 29 -25.67 -5.99 9.13
N LEU A 30 -26.75 -5.38 9.55
CA LEU A 30 -27.05 -3.98 9.27
C LEU A 30 -26.05 -3.06 10.00
N ALA A 31 -25.72 -3.38 11.26
CA ALA A 31 -24.73 -2.65 12.01
C ALA A 31 -23.32 -2.76 11.36
N ALA A 32 -22.92 -3.94 10.91
CA ALA A 32 -21.66 -4.15 10.22
C ALA A 32 -21.63 -3.39 8.88
N TRP A 33 -22.72 -3.44 8.11
CA TRP A 33 -22.81 -2.69 6.85
C TRP A 33 -22.73 -1.18 7.09
N TRP A 34 -23.49 -0.67 8.04
CA TRP A 34 -23.44 0.76 8.40
C TRP A 34 -22.05 1.17 8.92
N PHE A 35 -21.40 0.30 9.69
CA PHE A 35 -20.04 0.55 10.18
C PHE A 35 -19.01 0.58 9.05
N VAL A 36 -19.10 -0.32 8.07
CA VAL A 36 -18.22 -0.35 6.90
C VAL A 36 -18.43 0.87 5.99
N GLU A 37 -19.66 1.33 5.83
CA GLU A 37 -19.99 2.52 5.03
C GLU A 37 -19.62 3.83 5.75
N SER A 38 -19.53 3.80 7.09
CA SER A 38 -19.20 4.99 7.87
C SER A 38 -17.75 5.42 7.63
N GLU A 39 -17.49 6.73 7.59
CA GLU A 39 -16.13 7.28 7.43
C GLU A 39 -15.17 6.88 8.55
N ALA A 40 -15.69 6.44 9.69
CA ALA A 40 -14.90 5.94 10.82
C ALA A 40 -13.97 4.77 10.45
N THR A 41 -14.30 3.97 9.41
CA THR A 41 -13.43 2.89 8.93
C THR A 41 -12.36 3.37 7.94
N LYS A 42 -12.55 4.55 7.34
CA LYS A 42 -11.56 5.13 6.42
C LYS A 42 -10.33 5.66 7.16
N ASP A 43 -10.51 6.10 8.39
CA ASP A 43 -9.46 6.58 9.30
C ASP A 43 -8.94 5.51 10.26
N MET A 44 -9.44 4.28 10.18
CA MET A 44 -8.84 3.17 10.91
C MET A 44 -7.37 3.08 10.51
N ASP A 45 -6.52 3.29 11.50
CA ASP A 45 -5.06 3.34 11.44
C ASP A 45 -4.54 2.20 10.53
N ARG A 46 -4.24 2.57 9.30
CA ARG A 46 -3.71 1.61 8.33
C ARG A 46 -2.38 1.16 8.89
N ASN A 47 -2.27 -0.09 9.15
CA ASN A 47 -1.11 -0.74 9.78
C ASN A 47 0.20 -0.61 8.96
N ASN A 48 0.17 0.19 7.89
CA ASN A 48 1.30 0.52 7.02
C ASN A 48 1.77 1.96 7.28
N HIS A 49 3.08 2.11 7.33
CA HIS A 49 3.74 3.41 7.51
C HIS A 49 3.87 4.18 6.20
N GLY A 50 3.97 3.46 5.08
CA GLY A 50 3.95 4.06 3.75
C GLY A 50 2.52 4.29 3.24
N ASN A 51 2.37 5.25 2.32
CA ASN A 51 1.12 5.54 1.63
C ASN A 51 0.81 4.44 0.61
N LEU A 52 -0.28 3.70 0.80
CA LEU A 52 -0.69 2.65 -0.13
C LEU A 52 -1.23 3.27 -1.42
N ILE A 53 -0.74 2.78 -2.56
CA ILE A 53 -1.19 3.20 -3.89
C ILE A 53 -2.33 2.27 -4.33
N THR A 54 -3.56 2.79 -4.34
CA THR A 54 -4.76 2.01 -4.67
C THR A 54 -5.51 2.66 -5.85
N PRO A 55 -5.69 1.98 -6.99
CA PRO A 55 -5.07 0.72 -7.39
C PRO A 55 -3.55 0.86 -7.60
N PRO A 56 -2.76 -0.23 -7.50
CA PRO A 56 -1.33 -0.21 -7.78
C PRO A 56 -1.03 0.29 -9.20
N VAL A 57 0.12 0.91 -9.40
CA VAL A 57 0.57 1.37 -10.71
C VAL A 57 1.40 0.27 -11.36
N ASP A 58 0.92 -0.28 -12.46
CA ASP A 58 1.67 -1.26 -13.26
C ASP A 58 2.60 -0.53 -14.23
N VAL A 59 3.91 -0.63 -14.00
CA VAL A 59 4.92 0.04 -14.82
C VAL A 59 5.05 -0.54 -16.23
N ARG A 60 4.51 -1.72 -16.49
CA ARG A 60 4.55 -2.34 -17.83
C ARG A 60 3.62 -1.65 -18.82
N PHE A 61 2.52 -1.09 -18.34
CA PHE A 61 1.54 -0.41 -19.18
C PHE A 61 1.87 1.06 -19.41
N GLU A 62 2.73 1.64 -18.61
CA GLU A 62 3.15 3.03 -18.75
C GLU A 62 4.45 3.13 -19.55
N LYS A 63 4.37 3.64 -20.80
CA LYS A 63 5.52 3.70 -21.71
C LYS A 63 6.71 4.45 -21.11
N SER A 64 6.44 5.53 -20.40
CA SER A 64 7.46 6.37 -19.77
C SER A 64 8.15 5.69 -18.59
N LEU A 65 7.57 4.61 -18.03
CA LEU A 65 8.16 3.81 -16.95
C LEU A 65 8.90 2.56 -17.45
N ARG A 66 9.06 2.38 -18.76
CA ARG A 66 9.74 1.19 -19.34
C ARG A 66 11.17 1.00 -18.84
N ALA A 67 11.85 2.09 -18.48
CA ALA A 67 13.19 1.99 -17.90
C ALA A 67 13.21 1.15 -16.59
N LEU A 68 12.09 1.10 -15.86
CA LEU A 68 11.95 0.29 -14.66
C LEU A 68 11.79 -1.21 -14.97
N GLN A 69 11.53 -1.60 -16.21
CA GLN A 69 11.50 -3.01 -16.64
C GLN A 69 12.91 -3.64 -16.68
N ALA A 70 13.96 -2.83 -16.61
CA ALA A 70 15.33 -3.32 -16.42
C ALA A 70 15.59 -3.83 -14.97
N ILE A 71 14.63 -3.59 -14.06
CA ILE A 71 14.62 -4.19 -12.74
C ILE A 71 14.30 -5.67 -12.90
N ASP A 72 15.20 -6.54 -12.45
CA ASP A 72 15.00 -7.98 -12.45
C ASP A 72 14.60 -8.41 -11.03
N LEU A 73 13.39 -8.96 -10.91
CA LEU A 73 12.82 -9.46 -9.66
C LEU A 73 12.18 -10.82 -9.90
N GLU A 74 12.59 -11.79 -9.11
CA GLU A 74 11.98 -13.11 -9.10
C GLU A 74 10.69 -13.15 -8.27
N ALA A 75 9.89 -14.18 -8.47
CA ALA A 75 8.65 -14.36 -7.72
C ALA A 75 8.90 -14.40 -6.20
N GLY A 76 8.25 -13.51 -5.48
CA GLY A 76 8.40 -13.36 -4.03
C GLY A 76 9.51 -12.39 -3.60
N GLU A 77 10.20 -11.77 -4.53
CA GLU A 77 11.13 -10.68 -4.27
C GLU A 77 10.43 -9.33 -4.35
N TRP A 78 11.04 -8.34 -3.75
CA TRP A 78 10.53 -6.98 -3.66
C TRP A 78 11.63 -5.97 -3.95
N GLY A 79 11.25 -4.85 -4.52
CA GLY A 79 12.15 -3.74 -4.81
C GLY A 79 11.78 -2.48 -4.04
N ILE A 80 12.78 -1.79 -3.52
CA ILE A 80 12.66 -0.39 -3.13
C ILE A 80 13.34 0.44 -4.21
N LEU A 81 12.59 1.32 -4.83
CA LEU A 81 13.08 2.29 -5.79
C LEU A 81 13.10 3.66 -5.12
N TYR A 82 14.27 4.15 -4.78
CA TYR A 82 14.46 5.51 -4.32
C TYR A 82 14.57 6.44 -5.52
N PHE A 83 13.72 7.45 -5.58
CA PHE A 83 13.77 8.43 -6.66
C PHE A 83 14.17 9.81 -6.14
N THR A 84 14.91 10.55 -6.96
CA THR A 84 15.37 11.90 -6.66
C THR A 84 15.24 12.80 -7.89
N SER A 85 14.83 14.06 -7.67
CA SER A 85 14.67 15.06 -8.73
C SER A 85 15.95 15.77 -9.14
N GLY A 86 17.07 15.35 -8.61
CA GLY A 86 18.39 15.90 -8.96
C GLY A 86 19.43 14.80 -9.08
N GLY A 87 20.69 15.20 -9.18
CA GLY A 87 21.80 14.27 -9.02
C GLY A 87 21.83 13.68 -7.60
N CYS A 88 22.33 12.45 -7.46
CA CYS A 88 22.46 11.81 -6.16
C CYS A 88 23.61 12.41 -5.35
N ALA A 89 23.36 13.59 -4.76
CA ALA A 89 24.26 14.28 -3.84
C ALA A 89 24.29 13.62 -2.46
N GLU A 90 24.97 14.20 -1.50
CA GLU A 90 25.20 13.67 -0.14
C GLU A 90 23.90 13.23 0.55
N ARG A 91 22.81 14.00 0.45
CA ARG A 91 21.52 13.65 1.03
C ARG A 91 20.94 12.37 0.44
N CYS A 92 21.05 12.18 -0.86
CA CYS A 92 20.64 10.97 -1.54
C CYS A 92 21.50 9.76 -1.08
N GLN A 93 22.82 9.93 -0.98
CA GLN A 93 23.73 8.89 -0.51
C GLN A 93 23.38 8.44 0.92
N ASN A 94 23.11 9.37 1.82
CA ASN A 94 22.69 9.07 3.19
C ASN A 94 21.38 8.26 3.21
N LYS A 95 20.41 8.58 2.35
CA LYS A 95 19.15 7.80 2.23
C LYS A 95 19.40 6.40 1.69
N ILE A 96 20.30 6.24 0.74
CA ILE A 96 20.69 4.93 0.21
C ILE A 96 21.34 4.07 1.31
N GLU A 97 22.23 4.65 2.15
CA GLU A 97 22.82 3.93 3.27
C GLU A 97 21.78 3.47 4.29
N VAL A 98 20.77 4.29 4.57
CA VAL A 98 19.62 3.91 5.39
C VAL A 98 18.88 2.70 4.78
N LEU A 99 18.63 2.71 3.47
CA LEU A 99 17.98 1.58 2.80
C LEU A 99 18.82 0.31 2.84
N LYS A 100 20.14 0.41 2.67
CA LYS A 100 21.07 -0.72 2.83
C LYS A 100 21.04 -1.27 4.25
N LEU A 101 20.99 -0.39 5.26
CA LEU A 101 20.86 -0.79 6.66
C LEU A 101 19.57 -1.56 6.90
N ILE A 102 18.42 -1.07 6.37
CA ILE A 102 17.12 -1.78 6.44
C ILE A 102 17.26 -3.18 5.86
N ARG A 103 17.85 -3.32 4.67
CA ARG A 103 18.10 -4.62 4.03
C ARG A 103 18.92 -5.56 4.93
N THR A 104 19.96 -5.04 5.57
CA THR A 104 20.78 -5.80 6.52
C THR A 104 19.99 -6.24 7.74
N LEU A 105 19.15 -5.35 8.29
CA LEU A 105 18.30 -5.62 9.46
C LEU A 105 17.19 -6.64 9.19
N LEU A 106 16.86 -6.91 7.93
CA LEU A 106 15.93 -7.96 7.54
C LEU A 106 16.54 -9.37 7.60
N ALA A 107 17.84 -9.46 7.86
CA ALA A 107 18.59 -10.69 8.04
C ALA A 107 18.29 -11.72 6.92
N ARG A 108 17.64 -12.83 7.24
CA ARG A 108 17.33 -13.91 6.30
C ARG A 108 16.48 -13.47 5.09
N ASP A 109 15.65 -12.46 5.23
CA ASP A 109 14.81 -11.92 4.16
C ASP A 109 15.48 -10.80 3.36
N GLY A 110 16.59 -10.27 3.85
CA GLY A 110 17.34 -9.20 3.20
C GLY A 110 17.73 -9.47 1.74
N PRO A 111 18.19 -10.68 1.36
CA PRO A 111 18.49 -11.02 -0.03
C PRO A 111 17.31 -10.88 -1.00
N ARG A 112 16.07 -11.01 -0.50
CA ARG A 112 14.83 -10.88 -1.27
C ARG A 112 14.37 -9.43 -1.44
N LEU A 113 15.09 -8.48 -0.85
CA LEU A 113 14.84 -7.05 -1.01
C LEU A 113 15.94 -6.44 -1.87
N HIS A 114 15.56 -5.94 -3.02
CA HIS A 114 16.44 -5.25 -3.94
C HIS A 114 16.30 -3.74 -3.82
N LEU A 115 17.37 -3.02 -4.06
CA LEU A 115 17.42 -1.56 -3.93
C LEU A 115 17.86 -0.94 -5.25
N TRP A 116 17.10 0.02 -5.76
CA TRP A 116 17.45 0.81 -6.94
C TRP A 116 17.34 2.29 -6.65
N VAL A 117 18.12 3.06 -7.39
CA VAL A 117 18.04 4.52 -7.38
C VAL A 117 17.62 4.98 -8.75
N LEU A 118 16.55 5.75 -8.81
CA LEU A 118 16.06 6.41 -10.02
C LEU A 118 16.35 7.90 -9.92
N ALA A 119 17.28 8.38 -10.73
CA ALA A 119 17.65 9.79 -10.79
C ALA A 119 17.21 10.42 -12.11
N GLU A 120 16.75 11.67 -12.06
CA GLU A 120 16.45 12.47 -13.25
C GLU A 120 17.73 12.84 -14.00
N GLN A 121 18.76 13.19 -13.26
CA GLN A 121 20.07 13.58 -13.82
C GLN A 121 21.19 13.08 -12.91
N GLY A 122 22.37 12.91 -13.46
CA GLY A 122 23.53 12.72 -12.63
C GLY A 122 24.55 11.73 -13.10
N GLN A 123 25.69 11.78 -12.45
CA GLN A 123 26.75 10.82 -12.59
C GLN A 123 26.26 9.47 -12.07
N HIS A 124 26.61 8.40 -12.77
CA HIS A 124 26.44 7.05 -12.29
C HIS A 124 27.00 6.99 -10.87
N THR A 125 26.13 6.81 -9.89
CA THR A 125 26.60 6.40 -8.57
C THR A 125 27.34 5.09 -8.78
N ASN A 126 28.46 4.89 -8.13
CA ASN A 126 29.21 3.61 -8.13
C ASN A 126 28.38 2.39 -7.64
N ASN A 127 27.10 2.55 -7.55
CA ASN A 127 26.14 1.57 -7.12
C ASN A 127 25.60 0.85 -8.36
N GLN A 128 25.83 -0.44 -8.48
CA GLN A 128 25.44 -1.30 -9.59
C GLN A 128 23.94 -1.25 -9.95
N ASN A 129 23.11 -0.65 -9.09
CA ASN A 129 21.66 -0.61 -9.19
C ASN A 129 21.11 0.82 -9.39
N SER A 130 21.81 1.69 -10.08
CA SER A 130 21.30 3.03 -10.41
C SER A 130 20.71 3.05 -11.81
N ILE A 131 19.49 3.54 -11.91
CA ILE A 131 18.79 3.81 -13.17
C ILE A 131 18.75 5.31 -13.34
N VAL A 132 19.42 5.82 -14.35
CA VAL A 132 19.32 7.25 -14.71
C VAL A 132 18.36 7.38 -15.88
N ASN A 133 17.15 7.88 -15.59
CA ASN A 133 16.14 8.09 -16.61
C ASN A 133 15.21 9.22 -16.18
N PHE A 134 15.35 10.38 -16.84
CA PHE A 134 14.55 11.56 -16.58
C PHE A 134 13.06 11.32 -16.81
N GLU A 135 12.70 10.69 -17.91
CA GLU A 135 11.30 10.44 -18.27
C GLU A 135 10.59 9.56 -17.24
N ALA A 136 11.24 8.49 -16.82
CA ALA A 136 10.68 7.58 -15.81
C ALA A 136 10.56 8.26 -14.43
N ALA A 137 11.55 9.03 -14.01
CA ALA A 137 11.52 9.76 -12.75
C ALA A 137 10.41 10.83 -12.73
N SER A 138 10.34 11.65 -13.77
CA SER A 138 9.32 12.69 -13.93
C SER A 138 7.91 12.10 -14.00
N LYS A 139 7.73 10.99 -14.72
CA LYS A 139 6.42 10.33 -14.83
C LYS A 139 5.98 9.69 -13.52
N LEU A 140 6.89 9.04 -12.81
CA LEU A 140 6.59 8.49 -11.50
C LEU A 140 6.16 9.60 -10.53
N LYS A 141 6.88 10.72 -10.50
CA LYS A 141 6.49 11.90 -9.73
C LYS A 141 5.11 12.42 -10.09
N GLU A 142 4.82 12.59 -11.40
CA GLU A 142 3.50 13.04 -11.86
C GLU A 142 2.37 12.14 -11.33
N ILE A 143 2.54 10.82 -11.42
CA ILE A 143 1.57 9.85 -10.94
C ILE A 143 1.37 9.97 -9.43
N LEU A 144 2.47 10.08 -8.68
CA LEU A 144 2.42 10.20 -7.23
C LEU A 144 1.78 11.53 -6.80
N THR A 145 2.14 12.63 -7.43
CA THR A 145 1.55 13.97 -7.14
C THR A 145 0.04 13.99 -7.36
N LYS A 146 -0.44 13.33 -8.42
CA LYS A 146 -1.88 13.23 -8.66
C LYS A 146 -2.61 12.43 -7.57
N ARG A 147 -1.95 11.44 -6.97
CA ARG A 147 -2.56 10.57 -5.95
C ARG A 147 -2.41 11.09 -4.53
N PHE A 148 -1.35 11.83 -4.26
CA PHE A 148 -0.99 12.35 -2.94
C PHE A 148 -0.63 13.84 -3.04
N PRO A 149 -1.61 14.73 -3.31
CA PRO A 149 -1.35 16.14 -3.53
C PRO A 149 -0.73 16.85 -2.33
N GLU A 150 -0.96 16.35 -1.12
CA GLU A 150 -0.43 16.90 0.13
C GLU A 150 1.05 16.56 0.36
N ALA A 151 1.61 15.58 -0.37
CA ALA A 151 2.98 15.13 -0.14
C ALA A 151 3.98 15.97 -0.96
N SER A 152 5.13 16.27 -0.35
CA SER A 152 6.26 16.90 -1.06
C SER A 152 7.07 15.83 -1.79
N PHE A 153 7.29 16.02 -3.10
CA PHE A 153 7.90 15.03 -3.98
C PHE A 153 9.31 15.40 -4.46
N ALA A 154 10.10 16.09 -3.65
CA ALA A 154 11.49 16.32 -4.02
C ALA A 154 12.28 15.01 -4.19
N ASP A 155 12.12 14.13 -3.19
CA ASP A 155 12.72 12.79 -3.15
C ASP A 155 11.74 11.86 -2.45
N GLY A 156 11.85 10.56 -2.69
CA GLY A 156 11.02 9.57 -2.01
C GLY A 156 11.40 8.15 -2.40
N ALA A 157 10.72 7.20 -1.78
CA ALA A 157 10.88 5.80 -2.15
C ALA A 157 9.52 5.17 -2.47
N VAL A 158 9.52 4.25 -3.41
CA VAL A 158 8.37 3.41 -3.70
C VAL A 158 8.76 1.95 -3.56
N ILE A 159 7.77 1.13 -3.16
CA ILE A 159 7.91 -0.32 -3.18
C ILE A 159 7.27 -0.86 -4.45
N ILE A 160 8.04 -1.70 -5.14
CA ILE A 160 7.63 -2.40 -6.35
C ILE A 160 7.69 -3.92 -6.11
N ASP A 161 6.70 -4.65 -6.62
CA ASP A 161 6.67 -6.10 -6.57
C ASP A 161 7.30 -6.74 -7.83
N TRP A 162 7.48 -8.05 -7.80
CA TRP A 162 7.97 -8.84 -8.92
C TRP A 162 7.06 -8.83 -10.17
N ARG A 163 5.82 -8.34 -10.05
CA ARG A 163 4.90 -8.12 -11.18
C ARG A 163 5.01 -6.72 -11.76
N PHE A 164 5.99 -5.94 -11.32
CA PHE A 164 6.19 -4.54 -11.71
C PHE A 164 5.05 -3.61 -11.28
N GLN A 165 4.44 -3.89 -10.14
CA GLN A 165 3.42 -3.04 -9.57
C GLN A 165 4.00 -2.15 -8.47
N VAL A 166 3.89 -0.84 -8.64
CA VAL A 166 4.21 0.13 -7.60
C VAL A 166 3.05 0.17 -6.63
N MET A 167 3.28 -0.28 -5.39
CA MET A 167 2.22 -0.53 -4.42
C MET A 167 2.21 0.45 -3.27
N MET A 168 3.35 0.98 -2.90
CA MET A 168 3.49 1.80 -1.71
C MET A 168 4.48 2.94 -1.94
N PHE A 169 4.21 4.10 -1.34
CA PHE A 169 5.01 5.30 -1.46
C PHE A 169 5.39 5.87 -0.10
N TYR A 170 6.64 6.26 0.03
CA TYR A 170 7.20 6.93 1.21
C TYR A 170 7.74 8.30 0.78
N PRO A 171 7.04 9.40 1.12
CA PRO A 171 7.56 10.76 0.90
C PRO A 171 8.77 11.03 1.78
N GLU A 172 8.78 10.46 2.98
CA GLU A 172 9.91 10.49 3.90
C GLU A 172 10.30 9.04 4.27
N LEU A 173 11.61 8.80 4.36
CA LEU A 173 12.13 7.50 4.76
C LEU A 173 12.24 7.45 6.29
N ASP A 174 11.21 6.92 6.95
CA ASP A 174 11.31 6.43 8.31
C ASP A 174 11.85 4.99 8.29
N PRO A 175 13.07 4.75 8.80
CA PRO A 175 13.70 3.42 8.73
C PRO A 175 12.89 2.33 9.42
N ASP A 176 12.28 2.63 10.56
CA ASP A 176 11.51 1.66 11.33
C ASP A 176 10.17 1.33 10.66
N GLY A 177 9.50 2.34 10.11
CA GLY A 177 8.27 2.16 9.36
C GLY A 177 8.50 1.35 8.09
N VAL A 178 9.48 1.73 7.26
CA VAL A 178 9.84 1.00 6.04
C VAL A 178 10.20 -0.45 6.34
N LYS A 179 11.01 -0.69 7.39
CA LYS A 179 11.38 -2.05 7.80
C LYS A 179 10.18 -2.89 8.20
N LYS A 180 9.24 -2.33 8.98
CA LYS A 180 8.01 -3.03 9.40
C LYS A 180 7.15 -3.42 8.20
N ASP A 181 6.92 -2.50 7.27
CA ASP A 181 6.10 -2.72 6.10
C ASP A 181 6.74 -3.76 5.17
N VAL A 182 8.03 -3.61 4.85
CA VAL A 182 8.79 -4.56 4.03
C VAL A 182 8.81 -5.96 4.66
N SER A 183 8.99 -6.04 5.99
CA SER A 183 8.95 -7.33 6.70
C SER A 183 7.61 -8.04 6.56
N ARG A 184 6.49 -7.29 6.52
CA ARG A 184 5.16 -7.85 6.28
C ARG A 184 5.00 -8.35 4.86
N LEU A 185 5.44 -7.56 3.87
CA LEU A 185 5.38 -7.93 2.46
C LEU A 185 6.19 -9.19 2.17
N LEU A 186 7.43 -9.26 2.67
CA LEU A 186 8.31 -10.41 2.53
C LEU A 186 7.74 -11.68 3.19
N ARG A 187 7.07 -11.56 4.34
CA ARG A 187 6.38 -12.68 4.99
C ARG A 187 5.18 -13.16 4.18
N GLY A 188 4.35 -12.23 3.72
CA GLY A 188 3.18 -12.55 2.91
C GLY A 188 3.52 -13.22 1.58
N SER A 189 4.64 -12.88 0.96
CA SER A 189 5.08 -13.46 -0.31
C SER A 189 5.74 -14.85 -0.20
N ARG A 190 6.00 -15.36 1.01
CA ARG A 190 6.47 -16.75 1.22
C ARG A 190 5.35 -17.79 1.12
N LEU A 191 4.11 -17.36 1.22
CA LEU A 191 2.93 -18.25 1.31
C LEU A 191 2.31 -18.57 -0.06
N ARG A 192 2.99 -18.21 -1.16
CA ARG A 192 2.50 -18.45 -2.53
C ARG A 192 3.44 -19.31 -3.33
#